data_b759553764d777abfdada14e5ca32945
#
_entry.id   b759553764d777abfdada14e5ca32945
#
_cell.length_a   1.000
_cell.length_b   1.000
_cell.length_c   1.000
_cell.angle_alpha   90.00
_cell.angle_beta   90.00
_cell.angle_gamma   90.00
#
_symmetry.space_group_name_H-M   'P 1'
#
loop_
_entity.id
_entity.type
_entity.pdbx_description
1 polymer ?
#
loop_
_entity_poly.entity_id
_entity_poly.type
_entity_poly.pdbx_seq_one_letter_code
_entity_poly.pdbx_strand_id
1 'polypeptide(L)'
;MGNETIKKAGWVVRNGKEFFVVKRSVRDSYTDISLPKWHIDPGENLEETALREVLEETGLKCQIVWDLWTVMYWNSEWLVEVKYFAMKVKQKVSDEIFPDVDEVITGDYEEILNLLSYDTDKIILEKGARFFECIK
;
A
#
# COMPACT_ATOMS: atom_id res chain seq x y z
N MET A 1 -20.78 -5.69 21.75
CA MET A 1 -20.53 -5.54 21.46
C MET A 1 -19.63 -5.32 20.80
N GLY A 2 -19.18 -4.91 20.41
CA GLY A 2 -18.18 -4.43 19.85
C GLY A 2 -17.39 -5.17 18.88
N ASN A 3 -17.87 -5.92 18.17
CA ASN A 3 -17.05 -6.63 17.19
C ASN A 3 -16.84 -5.78 15.96
N GLU A 4 -16.38 -4.58 16.18
CA GLU A 4 -16.10 -3.72 15.06
C GLU A 4 -14.83 -4.16 14.35
N THR A 5 -14.87 -4.14 13.05
CA THR A 5 -13.72 -4.45 12.23
C THR A 5 -13.13 -3.15 11.72
N ILE A 6 -11.83 -2.99 11.92
CA ILE A 6 -11.10 -1.85 11.37
C ILE A 6 -10.74 -2.21 9.93
N LYS A 7 -11.20 -1.40 8.99
CA LYS A 7 -10.93 -1.65 7.58
C LYS A 7 -9.86 -0.73 7.06
N LYS A 8 -8.92 -1.30 6.31
CA LYS A 8 -7.85 -0.55 5.67
C LYS A 8 -7.77 -0.94 4.21
N ALA A 9 -7.29 -0.04 3.40
CA ALA A 9 -6.94 -0.32 2.01
C ALA A 9 -5.43 -0.24 1.88
N GLY A 10 -4.85 -1.17 1.15
CA GLY A 10 -3.44 -1.14 0.82
C GLY A 10 -3.26 -1.31 -0.67
N TRP A 11 -2.06 -1.04 -1.16
CA TRP A 11 -1.88 -1.08 -2.60
C TRP A 11 -0.47 -1.49 -2.99
N VAL A 12 -0.40 -2.25 -4.09
CA VAL A 12 0.84 -2.54 -4.78
C VAL A 12 0.83 -1.67 -6.02
N VAL A 13 1.68 -0.66 -6.05
CA VAL A 13 1.73 0.34 -7.11
C VAL A 13 2.91 0.05 -8.01
N ARG A 14 2.68 -0.01 -9.30
CA ARG A 14 3.71 -0.33 -10.27
C ARG A 14 3.71 0.65 -11.43
N ASN A 15 4.91 1.01 -11.88
CA ASN A 15 5.10 1.79 -13.10
C ASN A 15 6.21 1.11 -13.90
N GLY A 16 5.84 0.55 -15.06
CA GLY A 16 6.81 -0.23 -15.82
C GLY A 16 7.23 -1.46 -15.04
N LYS A 17 8.50 -1.52 -14.66
CA LYS A 17 9.03 -2.63 -13.85
C LYS A 17 9.30 -2.22 -12.41
N GLU A 18 8.96 -0.98 -12.06
CA GLU A 18 9.26 -0.46 -10.74
C GLU A 18 8.05 -0.48 -9.84
N PHE A 19 8.29 -0.84 -8.58
CA PHE A 19 7.27 -0.82 -7.52
C PHE A 19 7.59 0.33 -6.58
N PHE A 20 6.55 0.82 -5.91
CA PHE A 20 6.66 1.96 -5.00
C PHE A 20 6.29 1.53 -3.60
N VAL A 21 7.13 1.88 -2.63
CA VAL A 21 6.86 1.65 -1.22
C VAL A 21 7.16 2.92 -0.46
N VAL A 22 6.72 2.99 0.79
CA VAL A 22 6.92 4.17 1.61
C VAL A 22 7.78 3.82 2.82
N LYS A 23 8.59 4.80 3.23
CA LYS A 23 9.42 4.71 4.41
C LYS A 23 8.87 5.69 5.44
N ARG A 24 8.67 5.21 6.65
CA ARG A 24 8.18 6.03 7.75
C ARG A 24 9.06 5.84 8.97
N SER A 25 9.33 6.94 9.67
CA SER A 25 9.96 6.86 10.98
C SER A 25 8.89 6.52 12.00
N VAL A 26 9.14 5.48 12.77
CA VAL A 26 8.22 5.05 13.81
C VAL A 26 8.94 5.18 15.13
N ARG A 27 8.65 6.25 15.84
CA ARG A 27 9.30 6.53 17.12
C ARG A 27 10.82 6.60 16.97
N ASP A 28 11.44 7.04 17.96
CA ASP A 28 12.84 7.34 18.12
C ASP A 28 13.83 6.86 17.06
N SER A 29 14.06 5.61 16.90
CA SER A 29 15.11 5.15 15.99
C SER A 29 14.63 4.06 15.06
N TYR A 30 13.34 3.84 15.01
CA TYR A 30 12.80 2.73 14.23
C TYR A 30 12.13 3.25 12.97
N THR A 31 12.49 2.69 11.83
CA THR A 31 11.87 3.04 10.55
C THR A 31 11.28 1.80 9.90
N ASP A 32 10.13 1.98 9.27
CA ASP A 32 9.45 0.95 8.51
C ASP A 32 9.53 1.25 7.03
N ILE A 33 9.73 0.22 6.24
CA ILE A 33 9.53 0.28 4.79
C ILE A 33 8.40 -0.68 4.49
N SER A 34 7.32 -0.17 3.93
CA SER A 34 6.09 -0.95 3.78
C SER A 34 5.34 -0.59 2.51
N LEU A 35 4.45 -1.49 2.11
CA LEU A 35 3.45 -1.16 1.10
C LEU A 35 2.52 -0.11 1.70
N PRO A 36 2.14 0.91 0.93
CA PRO A 36 1.22 1.92 1.46
C PRO A 36 -0.12 1.30 1.81
N LYS A 37 -0.67 1.70 2.96
CA LYS A 37 -2.00 1.29 3.36
C LYS A 37 -2.60 2.34 4.25
N TRP A 38 -3.91 2.46 4.24
CA TRP A 38 -4.59 3.51 4.96
C TRP A 38 -5.89 3.03 5.57
N HIS A 39 -6.22 3.65 6.66
CA HIS A 39 -7.45 3.39 7.42
C HIS A 39 -8.66 3.95 6.67
N ILE A 40 -9.67 3.12 6.48
CA ILE A 40 -10.91 3.52 5.80
C ILE A 40 -12.00 3.65 6.84
N ASP A 41 -12.66 4.80 6.86
CA ASP A 41 -13.75 5.03 7.78
C ASP A 41 -15.04 4.35 7.30
N PRO A 42 -15.92 3.98 8.21
CA PRO A 42 -17.19 3.36 7.82
C PRO A 42 -17.96 4.24 6.84
N GLY A 43 -18.48 3.64 5.81
CA GLY A 43 -19.27 4.32 4.81
C GLY A 43 -18.52 4.97 3.68
N GLU A 44 -17.19 5.00 3.76
CA GLU A 44 -16.40 5.54 2.65
C GLU A 44 -16.30 4.54 1.52
N ASN A 45 -16.19 5.04 0.30
CA ASN A 45 -15.93 4.21 -0.87
C ASN A 45 -14.46 3.79 -0.83
N LEU A 46 -14.21 2.50 -0.76
CA LEU A 46 -12.88 1.96 -0.56
C LEU A 46 -11.92 2.33 -1.70
N GLU A 47 -12.38 2.19 -2.93
CA GLU A 47 -11.54 2.45 -4.10
C GLU A 47 -11.18 3.93 -4.24
N GLU A 48 -12.17 4.81 -4.07
CA GLU A 48 -11.91 6.25 -4.18
C GLU A 48 -10.97 6.72 -3.08
N THR A 49 -11.19 6.23 -1.86
CA THR A 49 -10.31 6.59 -0.74
C THR A 49 -8.89 6.08 -0.99
N ALA A 50 -8.76 4.85 -1.48
CA ALA A 50 -7.45 4.29 -1.78
C ALA A 50 -6.71 5.11 -2.82
N LEU A 51 -7.38 5.51 -3.89
CA LEU A 51 -6.75 6.32 -4.94
C LEU A 51 -6.35 7.70 -4.43
N ARG A 52 -7.18 8.30 -3.58
CA ARG A 52 -6.86 9.61 -2.99
C ARG A 52 -5.66 9.50 -2.06
N GLU A 53 -5.62 8.47 -1.23
CA GLU A 53 -4.54 8.31 -0.27
C GLU A 53 -3.21 8.01 -0.96
N VAL A 54 -3.20 7.20 -2.03
CA VAL A 54 -1.95 6.95 -2.73
C VAL A 54 -1.44 8.24 -3.40
N LEU A 55 -2.35 9.07 -3.90
CA LEU A 55 -1.97 10.35 -4.46
C LEU A 55 -1.35 11.25 -3.39
N GLU A 56 -1.95 11.32 -2.23
CA GLU A 56 -1.45 12.16 -1.13
C GLU A 56 -0.11 11.65 -0.59
N GLU A 57 0.05 10.34 -0.47
CA GLU A 57 1.28 9.77 0.08
C GLU A 57 2.44 9.77 -0.90
N THR A 58 2.18 9.62 -2.18
CA THR A 58 3.25 9.41 -3.16
C THR A 58 3.29 10.44 -4.27
N GLY A 59 2.27 11.27 -4.42
CA GLY A 59 2.18 12.19 -5.54
C GLY A 59 1.82 11.52 -6.86
N LEU A 60 1.37 10.26 -6.81
CA LEU A 60 1.09 9.48 -8.01
C LEU A 60 -0.41 9.34 -8.21
N LYS A 61 -0.86 9.70 -9.41
CA LYS A 61 -2.23 9.41 -9.84
C LYS A 61 -2.23 8.02 -10.43
N CYS A 62 -3.02 7.14 -9.84
CA CYS A 62 -3.01 5.72 -10.19
C CYS A 62 -4.37 5.25 -10.67
N GLN A 63 -4.37 4.06 -11.24
CA GLN A 63 -5.58 3.36 -11.64
C GLN A 63 -5.57 1.99 -10.97
N ILE A 64 -6.68 1.62 -10.33
CA ILE A 64 -6.84 0.29 -9.77
C ILE A 64 -7.06 -0.67 -10.92
N VAL A 65 -6.25 -1.73 -10.97
CA VAL A 65 -6.37 -2.73 -12.04
C VAL A 65 -6.89 -4.07 -11.54
N TRP A 66 -6.77 -4.34 -10.23
CA TRP A 66 -7.28 -5.60 -9.69
C TRP A 66 -7.34 -5.58 -8.16
N ASP A 67 -8.23 -6.40 -7.60
CA ASP A 67 -8.25 -6.71 -6.17
C ASP A 67 -7.28 -7.88 -5.97
N LEU A 68 -6.22 -7.66 -5.20
CA LEU A 68 -5.21 -8.69 -5.02
C LEU A 68 -5.55 -9.67 -3.92
N TRP A 69 -5.82 -9.15 -2.72
CA TRP A 69 -5.92 -10.04 -1.57
C TRP A 69 -6.50 -9.29 -0.39
N THR A 70 -7.16 -10.00 0.49
CA THR A 70 -7.63 -9.44 1.75
C THR A 70 -6.93 -10.19 2.88
N VAL A 71 -6.29 -9.45 3.76
CA VAL A 71 -5.61 -9.99 4.93
C VAL A 71 -6.37 -9.58 6.17
N MET A 72 -6.55 -10.53 7.09
CA MET A 72 -7.21 -10.25 8.36
C MET A 72 -6.29 -10.62 9.51
N TYR A 73 -6.21 -9.77 10.51
CA TYR A 73 -5.42 -10.06 11.69
C TYR A 73 -6.00 -9.34 12.91
N TRP A 74 -5.60 -9.82 14.08
CA TRP A 74 -6.00 -9.17 15.33
C TRP A 74 -4.95 -8.18 15.77
N ASN A 75 -5.41 -7.00 16.18
CA ASN A 75 -4.56 -5.96 16.75
C ASN A 75 -5.19 -5.61 18.09
N SER A 76 -4.59 -6.06 19.18
CA SER A 76 -5.19 -5.97 20.50
C SER A 76 -6.58 -6.60 20.49
N GLU A 77 -7.64 -5.81 20.70
CA GLU A 77 -8.99 -6.30 20.74
C GLU A 77 -9.74 -6.13 19.42
N TRP A 78 -9.05 -5.62 18.39
CA TRP A 78 -9.71 -5.27 17.14
C TRP A 78 -9.33 -6.22 16.03
N LEU A 79 -10.33 -6.62 15.25
CA LEU A 79 -10.08 -7.32 14.01
C LEU A 79 -9.77 -6.31 12.92
N VAL A 80 -8.65 -6.47 12.24
CA VAL A 80 -8.23 -5.58 11.16
C VAL A 80 -8.32 -6.32 9.85
N GLU A 81 -9.00 -5.70 8.89
CA GLU A 81 -9.13 -6.27 7.55
C GLU A 81 -8.47 -5.29 6.58
N VAL A 82 -7.46 -5.76 5.85
CA VAL A 82 -6.76 -4.94 4.85
C VAL A 82 -7.02 -5.51 3.48
N LYS A 83 -7.63 -4.71 2.62
CA LYS A 83 -7.85 -5.09 1.24
C LYS A 83 -6.78 -4.44 0.38
N TYR A 84 -6.00 -5.26 -0.31
CA TYR A 84 -4.90 -4.79 -1.15
C TYR A 84 -5.32 -4.76 -2.61
N PHE A 85 -5.02 -3.65 -3.26
CA PHE A 85 -5.29 -3.44 -4.68
C PHE A 85 -4.00 -3.40 -5.47
N ALA A 86 -4.04 -3.93 -6.70
CA ALA A 86 -2.96 -3.68 -7.64
C ALA A 86 -3.29 -2.40 -8.39
N MET A 87 -2.34 -1.49 -8.46
CA MET A 87 -2.52 -0.19 -9.12
C MET A 87 -1.38 0.06 -10.08
N LYS A 88 -1.69 0.67 -11.21
CA LYS A 88 -0.67 1.16 -12.12
C LYS A 88 -0.65 2.68 -12.08
N VAL A 89 0.53 3.25 -12.27
CA VAL A 89 0.71 4.70 -12.28
C VAL A 89 0.24 5.25 -13.62
N LYS A 90 -0.59 6.28 -13.56
CA LYS A 90 -1.02 7.01 -14.76
C LYS A 90 -0.19 8.25 -14.95
N GLN A 91 0.14 8.94 -13.86
CA GLN A 91 0.83 10.22 -13.95
C GLN A 91 1.40 10.59 -12.59
N LYS A 92 2.58 11.19 -12.59
CA LYS A 92 3.10 11.82 -11.38
C LYS A 92 2.63 13.26 -11.38
N VAL A 93 1.88 13.65 -10.37
CA VAL A 93 1.27 14.99 -10.33
C VAL A 93 1.92 15.90 -9.30
N SER A 94 2.69 15.37 -8.37
CA SER A 94 3.29 16.19 -7.31
C SER A 94 4.54 15.52 -6.76
N ASP A 95 5.50 16.33 -6.31
CA ASP A 95 6.65 15.84 -5.55
C ASP A 95 6.39 15.95 -4.05
N GLU A 96 5.27 16.55 -3.67
CA GLU A 96 4.91 16.66 -2.26
C GLU A 96 4.32 15.36 -1.77
N ILE A 97 4.70 14.96 -0.56
CA ILE A 97 4.19 13.75 0.07
C ILE A 97 3.69 14.11 1.45
N PHE A 98 2.89 13.23 2.04
CA PHE A 98 2.34 13.44 3.38
C PHE A 98 3.46 13.61 4.39
N PRO A 99 3.24 14.45 5.40
CA PRO A 99 4.28 14.67 6.43
C PRO A 99 4.69 13.41 7.19
N ASP A 100 3.83 12.41 7.27
CA ASP A 100 4.15 11.17 7.99
C ASP A 100 4.89 10.15 7.13
N VAL A 101 5.13 10.47 5.86
CA VAL A 101 5.94 9.64 4.96
C VAL A 101 7.29 10.33 4.80
N ASP A 102 8.35 9.66 5.20
CA ASP A 102 9.70 10.23 5.08
C ASP A 102 10.20 10.20 3.65
N GLU A 103 9.90 9.12 2.94
CA GLU A 103 10.45 8.93 1.62
C GLU A 103 9.61 7.92 0.83
N VAL A 104 9.44 8.18 -0.47
CA VAL A 104 8.86 7.21 -1.39
C VAL A 104 10.03 6.53 -2.09
N ILE A 105 10.09 5.22 -1.99
CA ILE A 105 11.19 4.43 -2.56
C ILE A 105 10.67 3.66 -3.75
N THR A 106 11.44 3.67 -4.84
CA THR A 106 11.11 2.90 -6.04
C THR A 106 12.22 1.91 -6.34
N GLY A 107 11.85 0.80 -6.92
CA GLY A 107 12.84 -0.19 -7.32
C GLY A 107 12.17 -1.36 -8.00
N ASP A 108 12.99 -2.26 -8.55
CA ASP A 108 12.45 -3.46 -9.16
C ASP A 108 11.98 -4.44 -8.06
N TYR A 109 11.40 -5.54 -8.48
CA TYR A 109 10.83 -6.51 -7.55
C TYR A 109 11.83 -6.95 -6.48
N GLU A 110 13.04 -7.34 -6.90
CA GLU A 110 14.04 -7.86 -5.97
C GLU A 110 14.48 -6.79 -4.96
N GLU A 111 14.70 -5.58 -5.44
CA GLU A 111 15.11 -4.48 -4.58
C GLU A 111 14.08 -4.21 -3.51
N ILE A 112 12.82 -4.10 -3.92
CA ILE A 112 11.74 -3.78 -2.99
C ILE A 112 11.49 -4.94 -2.03
N LEU A 113 11.54 -6.17 -2.54
CA LEU A 113 11.34 -7.35 -1.70
C LEU A 113 12.35 -7.37 -0.54
N ASN A 114 13.59 -7.02 -0.84
CA ASN A 114 14.65 -7.03 0.17
C ASN A 114 14.54 -5.86 1.16
N LEU A 115 13.86 -4.79 0.78
CA LEU A 115 13.71 -3.63 1.64
C LEU A 115 12.54 -3.71 2.59
N LEU A 116 11.49 -4.46 2.24
CA LEU A 116 10.27 -4.50 3.02
C LEU A 116 10.51 -5.02 4.43
N SER A 117 9.93 -4.34 5.40
CA SER A 117 10.11 -4.65 6.81
C SER A 117 9.26 -5.83 7.28
N TYR A 118 8.15 -6.12 6.61
CA TYR A 118 7.19 -7.11 7.08
C TYR A 118 6.97 -8.23 6.09
N ASP A 119 6.87 -9.47 6.62
CA ASP A 119 6.66 -10.65 5.78
C ASP A 119 5.33 -10.60 5.04
N THR A 120 4.29 -10.06 5.68
CA THR A 120 2.99 -9.92 5.02
C THR A 120 3.10 -9.07 3.76
N ASP A 121 3.83 -7.95 3.85
CA ASP A 121 4.03 -7.08 2.69
C ASP A 121 4.80 -7.80 1.58
N LYS A 122 5.76 -8.64 1.94
CA LYS A 122 6.51 -9.41 0.94
C LYS A 122 5.61 -10.38 0.19
N ILE A 123 4.71 -11.03 0.91
CA ILE A 123 3.74 -11.95 0.29
C ILE A 123 2.82 -11.19 -0.66
N ILE A 124 2.32 -10.04 -0.24
CA ILE A 124 1.42 -9.22 -1.06
C ILE A 124 2.16 -8.69 -2.29
N LEU A 125 3.41 -8.25 -2.12
CA LEU A 125 4.23 -7.80 -3.25
C LEU A 125 4.38 -8.91 -4.28
N GLU A 126 4.64 -10.15 -3.83
CA GLU A 126 4.76 -11.27 -4.73
C GLU A 126 3.47 -11.50 -5.52
N LYS A 127 2.34 -11.44 -4.84
CA LYS A 127 1.05 -11.61 -5.52
C LYS A 127 0.84 -10.52 -6.56
N GLY A 128 1.17 -9.29 -6.23
CA GLY A 128 1.06 -8.18 -7.16
C GLY A 128 1.99 -8.34 -8.36
N ALA A 129 3.23 -8.75 -8.12
CA ALA A 129 4.19 -8.94 -9.20
C ALA A 129 3.71 -10.02 -10.17
N ARG A 130 3.20 -11.12 -9.64
CA ARG A 130 2.64 -12.19 -10.49
C ARG A 130 1.46 -11.72 -11.30
N PHE A 131 0.57 -10.94 -10.68
CA PHE A 131 -0.58 -10.39 -11.39
C PHE A 131 -0.12 -9.52 -12.56
N PHE A 132 0.81 -8.61 -12.32
CA PHE A 132 1.28 -7.71 -13.38
C PHE A 132 1.96 -8.46 -14.52
N GLU A 133 2.59 -9.57 -14.25
CA GLU A 133 3.19 -10.38 -15.31
C GLU A 133 2.12 -11.05 -16.17
N CYS A 134 1.01 -11.44 -15.57
CA CYS A 134 -0.05 -12.13 -16.28
C CYS A 134 -0.85 -11.24 -17.23
N ILE A 135 -0.84 -9.93 -17.01
CA ILE A 135 -1.66 -9.01 -17.81
C ILE A 135 -0.88 -8.25 -18.87
N LYS A 136 0.23 -8.78 -19.28
CA LYS A 136 1.06 -8.13 -20.30
C LYS A 136 0.30 -7.77 -21.55
#